data_710cd0b3b3775d394879b18fc30351f4
#
_entry.id   710cd0b3b3775d394879b18fc30351f4
#
_cell.length_a   1.000
_cell.length_b   1.000
_cell.length_c   1.000
_cell.angle_alpha   90.00
_cell.angle_beta   90.00
_cell.angle_gamma   90.00
#
_symmetry.space_group_name_H-M   'P 1'
#
loop_
_entity.id
_entity.type
_entity.pdbx_description
1 polymer ?
#
loop_
_entity_poly.entity_id
_entity_poly.type
_entity_poly.pdbx_seq_one_letter_code
_entity_poly.pdbx_strand_id
1 'polypeptide(L)'
;MNHTEALSRAIPIVDINQALEHERLMLESVVKGEAEYSLSIWSAEQSIVVPKRIASNDRFASAAEKSTQSGWPVSIRNTGGDATPQGKGILNVSYAYA
;
A
#
# COMPACT_ATOMS: atom_id res chain seq x y z
N MET A 1 -24.73 -13.75 8.12
CA MET A 1 -23.45 -13.03 7.92
C MET A 1 -23.26 -12.05 9.06
N ASN A 2 -22.13 -12.09 9.75
CA ASN A 2 -21.85 -11.12 10.79
C ASN A 2 -21.29 -9.83 10.20
N HIS A 3 -21.17 -8.78 11.01
CA HIS A 3 -20.73 -7.46 10.57
C HIS A 3 -19.29 -7.49 10.00
N THR A 4 -18.40 -8.26 10.61
CA THR A 4 -17.00 -8.38 10.18
C THR A 4 -16.90 -9.04 8.79
N GLU A 5 -17.70 -10.08 8.55
CA GLU A 5 -17.73 -10.74 7.24
C GLU A 5 -18.23 -9.80 6.14
N ALA A 6 -19.24 -8.99 6.43
CA ALA A 6 -19.78 -8.03 5.48
C ALA A 6 -18.72 -6.97 5.12
N LEU A 7 -17.99 -6.44 6.10
CA LEU A 7 -16.90 -5.48 5.85
C LEU A 7 -15.77 -6.11 5.05
N SER A 8 -15.37 -7.32 5.41
CA SER A 8 -14.29 -8.04 4.69
C SER A 8 -14.61 -8.24 3.21
N ARG A 9 -15.87 -8.53 2.88
CA ARG A 9 -16.32 -8.70 1.49
C ARG A 9 -16.43 -7.38 0.74
N ALA A 10 -16.73 -6.28 1.45
CA ALA A 10 -16.87 -4.96 0.83
C ALA A 10 -15.53 -4.29 0.53
N ILE A 11 -14.45 -4.70 1.22
CA ILE A 11 -13.13 -4.11 1.07
C ILE A 11 -12.35 -4.88 -0.01
N PRO A 12 -11.88 -4.21 -1.06
CA PRO A 12 -11.13 -4.89 -2.11
C PRO A 12 -9.77 -5.36 -1.61
N ILE A 13 -9.36 -6.55 -2.08
CA ILE A 13 -7.99 -7.02 -1.96
C ILE A 13 -7.34 -6.75 -3.31
N VAL A 14 -6.32 -5.91 -3.33
CA VAL A 14 -5.73 -5.43 -4.57
C VAL A 14 -4.24 -5.77 -4.63
N ASP A 15 -3.69 -5.74 -5.84
CA ASP A 15 -2.24 -5.77 -6.03
C ASP A 15 -1.64 -4.52 -5.39
N ILE A 16 -0.51 -4.68 -4.68
CA ILE A 16 0.11 -3.56 -3.96
C ILE A 16 0.52 -2.42 -4.90
N ASN A 17 0.98 -2.72 -6.09
CA ASN A 17 1.38 -1.68 -7.04
C ASN A 17 0.19 -0.87 -7.52
N GLN A 18 -0.97 -1.51 -7.71
CA GLN A 18 -2.22 -0.82 -8.03
C GLN A 18 -2.67 0.07 -6.88
N ALA A 19 -2.53 -0.41 -5.64
CA ALA A 19 -2.88 0.37 -4.46
C ALA A 19 -2.01 1.61 -4.32
N LEU A 20 -0.71 1.48 -4.50
CA LEU A 20 0.23 2.60 -4.41
C LEU A 20 -0.02 3.63 -5.52
N GLU A 21 -0.33 3.18 -6.73
CA GLU A 21 -0.70 4.07 -7.84
C GLU A 21 -2.01 4.79 -7.54
N HIS A 22 -2.98 4.10 -6.97
CA HIS A 22 -4.24 4.71 -6.57
C HIS A 22 -4.03 5.82 -5.53
N GLU A 23 -3.17 5.58 -4.52
CA GLU A 23 -2.82 6.59 -3.54
C GLU A 23 -2.18 7.83 -4.18
N ARG A 24 -1.28 7.62 -5.14
CA ARG A 24 -0.65 8.71 -5.89
C ARG A 24 -1.69 9.55 -6.62
N LEU A 25 -2.64 8.90 -7.28
CA LEU A 25 -3.72 9.59 -8.01
C LEU A 25 -4.67 10.34 -7.07
N MET A 26 -4.95 9.78 -5.89
CA MET A 26 -5.75 10.46 -4.86
C MET A 26 -5.10 11.78 -4.44
N LEU A 27 -3.82 11.74 -4.14
CA LEU A 27 -3.08 12.95 -3.74
C LEU A 27 -3.04 13.97 -4.87
N GLU A 28 -2.76 13.53 -6.09
CA GLU A 28 -2.73 14.39 -7.26
C GLU A 28 -4.06 15.09 -7.49
N SER A 29 -5.17 14.38 -7.34
CA SER A 29 -6.53 14.92 -7.48
C SER A 29 -6.78 16.06 -6.49
N VAL A 30 -6.35 15.89 -5.24
CA VAL A 30 -6.49 16.93 -4.20
C VAL A 30 -5.58 18.11 -4.49
N VAL A 31 -4.33 17.87 -4.87
CA VAL A 31 -3.36 18.94 -5.19
C VAL A 31 -3.83 19.79 -6.36
N LYS A 32 -4.43 19.17 -7.37
CA LYS A 32 -4.96 19.89 -8.55
C LYS A 32 -6.29 20.60 -8.28
N GLY A 33 -6.87 20.41 -7.11
CA GLY A 33 -8.16 21.02 -6.77
C GLY A 33 -9.38 20.32 -7.39
N GLU A 34 -9.22 19.13 -7.93
CA GLU A 34 -10.31 18.34 -8.50
C GLU A 34 -11.20 17.73 -7.41
N ALA A 35 -10.66 17.56 -6.20
CA ALA A 35 -11.37 17.09 -5.03
C ALA A 35 -10.86 17.81 -3.79
N GLU A 36 -11.75 18.06 -2.82
CA GLU A 36 -11.37 18.64 -1.53
C GLU A 36 -10.67 17.61 -0.65
N TYR A 37 -11.09 16.36 -0.75
CA TYR A 37 -10.50 15.23 -0.05
C TYR A 37 -10.74 13.97 -0.85
N SER A 38 -9.98 12.94 -0.52
CA SER A 38 -10.18 11.59 -1.05
C SER A 38 -9.89 10.59 0.05
N LEU A 39 -10.72 9.57 0.16
CA LEU A 39 -10.61 8.53 1.17
C LEU A 39 -10.73 7.16 0.51
N SER A 40 -9.86 6.24 0.86
CA SER A 40 -9.91 4.86 0.36
C SER A 40 -9.61 3.89 1.49
N ILE A 41 -10.35 2.79 1.53
CA ILE A 41 -10.12 1.67 2.46
C ILE A 41 -9.83 0.44 1.60
N TRP A 42 -8.70 -0.20 1.83
CA TRP A 42 -8.26 -1.29 0.98
C TRP A 42 -7.40 -2.30 1.73
N SER A 43 -7.24 -3.46 1.15
CA SER A 43 -6.31 -4.50 1.59
C SER A 43 -5.49 -4.94 0.37
N ALA A 44 -4.29 -5.45 0.59
CA ALA A 44 -3.43 -5.88 -0.49
C ALA A 44 -3.05 -7.34 -0.33
N GLU A 45 -2.61 -7.94 -1.42
CA GLU A 45 -2.02 -9.27 -1.41
C GLU A 45 -0.73 -9.26 -0.59
N GLN A 46 -0.30 -10.43 -0.14
CA GLN A 46 0.90 -10.59 0.68
C GLN A 46 2.11 -9.95 0.02
N SER A 47 2.70 -8.97 0.70
CA SER A 47 3.82 -8.19 0.18
C SER A 47 4.46 -7.38 1.30
N ILE A 48 5.59 -6.73 0.99
CA ILE A 48 6.22 -5.77 1.89
C ILE A 48 6.39 -4.46 1.14
N VAL A 49 5.96 -3.36 1.75
CA VAL A 49 6.12 -2.01 1.19
C VAL A 49 7.23 -1.31 1.94
N VAL A 50 8.19 -0.77 1.22
CA VAL A 50 9.33 -0.06 1.80
C VAL A 50 9.43 1.36 1.25
N PRO A 51 9.89 2.33 2.07
CA PRO A 51 10.16 3.67 1.57
C PRO A 51 11.45 3.70 0.73
N LYS A 52 11.58 4.72 -0.11
CA LYS A 52 12.77 4.87 -0.97
C LYS A 52 14.08 4.88 -0.22
N ARG A 53 14.12 5.44 1.00
CA ARG A 53 15.36 5.51 1.77
C ARG A 53 15.91 4.11 2.11
N ILE A 54 15.02 3.13 2.36
CA ILE A 54 15.43 1.73 2.58
C ILE A 54 15.90 1.11 1.27
N ALA A 55 15.19 1.39 0.17
CA ALA A 55 15.56 0.88 -1.15
C ALA A 55 16.90 1.42 -1.66
N SER A 56 17.38 2.53 -1.10
CA SER A 56 18.68 3.11 -1.47
C SER A 56 19.86 2.45 -0.76
N ASN A 57 19.62 1.54 0.18
CA ASN A 57 20.67 0.80 0.87
C ASN A 57 21.31 -0.23 -0.07
N ASP A 58 22.64 -0.38 0.01
CA ASP A 58 23.41 -1.31 -0.84
C ASP A 58 22.96 -2.76 -0.74
N ARG A 59 22.40 -3.15 0.40
CA ARG A 59 21.97 -4.54 0.66
C ARG A 59 20.51 -4.78 0.26
N PHE A 60 19.83 -3.74 -0.19
CA PHE A 60 18.39 -3.82 -0.47
C PHE A 60 18.06 -4.86 -1.55
N ALA A 61 18.77 -4.84 -2.68
CA ALA A 61 18.47 -5.75 -3.80
C ALA A 61 18.50 -7.22 -3.37
N SER A 62 19.53 -7.61 -2.62
CA SER A 62 19.67 -8.99 -2.12
C SER A 62 18.58 -9.36 -1.11
N ALA A 63 18.26 -8.43 -0.21
CA ALA A 63 17.21 -8.66 0.79
C ALA A 63 15.83 -8.77 0.14
N ALA A 64 15.55 -7.90 -0.85
CA ALA A 64 14.29 -7.92 -1.58
C ALA A 64 14.10 -9.23 -2.37
N GLU A 65 15.17 -9.72 -2.99
CA GLU A 65 15.15 -11.01 -3.69
C GLU A 65 14.82 -12.16 -2.76
N LYS A 66 15.47 -12.21 -1.60
CA LYS A 66 15.21 -13.25 -0.59
C LYS A 66 13.79 -13.18 -0.07
N SER A 67 13.29 -11.98 0.17
CA SER A 67 11.91 -11.76 0.61
C SER A 67 10.91 -12.27 -0.43
N THR A 68 11.14 -11.94 -1.69
CA THR A 68 10.29 -12.40 -2.80
C THR A 68 10.29 -13.91 -2.92
N GLN A 69 11.45 -14.55 -2.81
CA GLN A 69 11.56 -16.00 -2.85
C GLN A 69 10.82 -16.68 -1.69
N SER A 70 10.70 -15.98 -0.56
CA SER A 70 9.96 -16.47 0.61
C SER A 70 8.47 -16.19 0.55
N GLY A 71 7.97 -15.64 -0.56
CA GLY A 71 6.55 -15.35 -0.75
C GLY A 71 6.13 -13.93 -0.34
N TRP A 72 7.10 -13.03 -0.11
CA TRP A 72 6.86 -11.66 0.29
C TRP A 72 7.47 -10.68 -0.73
N PRO A 73 6.81 -10.48 -1.89
CA PRO A 73 7.29 -9.51 -2.88
C PRO A 73 7.42 -8.12 -2.26
N VAL A 74 8.42 -7.36 -2.71
CA VAL A 74 8.74 -6.05 -2.15
C VAL A 74 8.36 -4.97 -3.16
N SER A 75 7.67 -3.94 -2.69
CA SER A 75 7.31 -2.75 -3.48
C SER A 75 7.84 -1.49 -2.79
N ILE A 76 8.19 -0.51 -3.59
CA ILE A 76 8.77 0.75 -3.10
C ILE A 76 7.71 1.84 -3.20
N ARG A 77 7.53 2.60 -2.11
CA ARG A 77 6.65 3.76 -2.12
C ARG A 77 7.43 5.05 -2.10
N ASN A 78 6.80 6.14 -2.55
CA ASN A 78 7.42 7.46 -2.61
C ASN A 78 7.37 8.23 -1.29
N THR A 79 6.58 7.76 -0.33
CA THR A 79 6.42 8.40 0.99
C THR A 79 7.37 7.78 2.00
N GLY A 80 7.55 8.46 3.15
CA GLY A 80 8.42 8.00 4.22
C GLY A 80 7.83 6.87 5.06
N GLY A 81 8.50 6.57 6.17
CA GLY A 81 8.09 5.54 7.12
C GLY A 81 9.07 4.37 7.17
N ASP A 82 8.59 3.24 7.62
CA ASP A 82 9.37 2.00 7.71
C ASP A 82 8.79 0.92 6.79
N ALA A 83 9.46 -0.22 6.73
CA ALA A 83 8.96 -1.39 6.02
C ALA A 83 7.63 -1.84 6.66
N THR A 84 6.62 -2.06 5.83
CA THR A 84 5.28 -2.41 6.29
C THR A 84 4.81 -3.68 5.59
N PRO A 85 4.46 -4.74 6.34
CA PRO A 85 3.88 -5.93 5.72
C PRO A 85 2.45 -5.64 5.27
N GLN A 86 2.05 -6.30 4.19
CA GLN A 86 0.69 -6.29 3.67
C GLN A 86 0.20 -7.71 3.50
N GLY A 87 -1.10 -7.92 3.62
CA GLY A 87 -1.68 -9.23 3.42
C GLY A 87 -3.08 -9.32 4.00
N LYS A 88 -3.61 -10.52 3.98
CA LYS A 88 -4.93 -10.81 4.53
C LYS A 88 -4.98 -10.42 6.02
N GLY A 89 -6.00 -9.68 6.40
CA GLY A 89 -6.18 -9.21 7.78
C GLY A 89 -5.58 -7.86 8.07
N ILE A 90 -4.84 -7.27 7.11
CA ILE A 90 -4.31 -5.91 7.23
C ILE A 90 -5.23 -4.96 6.47
N LEU A 91 -5.75 -3.97 7.18
CA LEU A 91 -6.62 -2.94 6.62
C LEU A 91 -5.84 -1.64 6.48
N ASN A 92 -5.92 -1.05 5.31
CA ASN A 92 -5.28 0.24 5.03
C ASN A 92 -6.35 1.31 4.84
N VAL A 93 -6.08 2.49 5.37
CA VAL A 93 -6.91 3.67 5.17
C VAL A 93 -6.03 4.75 4.58
N SER A 94 -6.37 5.22 3.40
CA SER A 94 -5.67 6.31 2.71
C SER A 94 -6.58 7.52 2.69
N TYR A 95 -6.07 8.66 3.17
CA TYR A 95 -6.83 9.90 3.24
C TYR A 95 -5.96 11.05 2.78
N ALA A 96 -6.39 11.70 1.69
CA ALA A 96 -5.74 12.89 1.14
C ALA A 96 -6.67 14.09 1.29
N TYR A 97 -6.15 15.22 1.74
CA TYR A 97 -6.93 16.45 1.92
C TYR A 97 -6.05 17.69 1.72
N ALA A 98 -6.68 18.77 1.39
CA ALA A 98 -6.01 20.06 1.24
C ALA A 98 -6.10 20.88 2.54
#